data_7f0c3053005c614b4c613c31c99c203c
#
_entry.id   7f0c3053005c614b4c613c31c99c203c
#
_cell.length_a   1.000
_cell.length_b   1.000
_cell.length_c   1.000
_cell.angle_alpha   90.00
_cell.angle_beta   90.00
_cell.angle_gamma   90.00
#
_symmetry.space_group_name_H-M   'P 1'
#
loop_
_entity.id
_entity.type
_entity.pdbx_description
1 polymer ?
#
loop_
_entity_poly.entity_id
_entity_poly.type
_entity_poly.pdbx_seq_one_letter_code
_entity_poly.pdbx_strand_id
1 'polypeptide(L)'
;MVKDTTIVDCVRCGAQTKTGGQCRRTTCKYHKYCYQHAKLIHGLSIRKSRLPNSGNGLFAEKPFKKGEVVALYSSEETKEAENDEDKSGYGWETKKGYIVDAASTQSGMGRWSNMCRKQNQQSKLCKGNNVIGVTSRNPVKVQFKALKNIKSGDEIYVSYGRDYFNER
;
A
#
# COMPACT_ATOMS: atom_id res chain seq x y z
N MET A 1 -19.80 -0.63 12.19
CA MET A 1 -19.32 -0.61 10.79
C MET A 1 -18.38 0.56 10.65
N VAL A 2 -17.08 0.34 10.65
CA VAL A 2 -16.11 1.38 10.28
C VAL A 2 -16.33 1.68 8.80
N LYS A 3 -16.71 2.91 8.47
CA LYS A 3 -16.84 3.33 7.06
C LYS A 3 -15.44 3.48 6.50
N ASP A 4 -15.12 2.73 5.45
CA ASP A 4 -13.91 2.94 4.65
C ASP A 4 -13.89 4.37 4.14
N THR A 5 -13.17 5.25 4.84
CA THR A 5 -13.09 6.66 4.51
C THR A 5 -11.84 6.89 3.67
N THR A 6 -11.93 6.65 2.37
CA THR A 6 -10.85 7.01 1.45
C THR A 6 -10.88 8.49 1.14
N ILE A 7 -9.78 9.20 1.44
CA ILE A 7 -9.56 10.59 1.05
C ILE A 7 -8.88 10.59 -0.32
N VAL A 8 -9.58 11.07 -1.34
CA VAL A 8 -9.05 11.15 -2.70
C VAL A 8 -8.31 12.46 -2.90
N ASP A 9 -6.99 12.39 -2.85
CA ASP A 9 -6.11 13.53 -3.11
C ASP A 9 -5.48 13.42 -4.49
N CYS A 10 -5.49 14.52 -5.24
CA CYS A 10 -4.91 14.60 -6.56
C CYS A 10 -3.76 15.61 -6.59
N VAL A 11 -2.61 15.17 -7.06
CA VAL A 11 -1.41 16.00 -7.17
C VAL A 11 -0.82 15.94 -8.57
N ARG A 12 -0.09 16.99 -8.95
CA ARG A 12 0.71 16.95 -10.17
C ARG A 12 1.88 15.97 -10.01
N CYS A 13 2.13 15.16 -11.02
CA CYS A 13 3.24 14.21 -11.03
C CYS A 13 4.58 14.92 -10.78
N GLY A 14 5.33 14.47 -9.76
CA GLY A 14 6.61 15.06 -9.37
C GLY A 14 7.81 14.63 -10.23
N ALA A 15 7.62 13.72 -11.20
CA ALA A 15 8.72 13.27 -12.04
C ALA A 15 9.11 14.32 -13.10
N GLN A 16 10.38 14.34 -13.45
CA GLN A 16 10.89 15.12 -14.58
C GLN A 16 10.69 14.37 -15.89
N THR A 17 10.47 15.13 -16.97
CA THR A 17 10.47 14.63 -18.35
C THR A 17 11.89 14.50 -18.87
N LYS A 18 12.07 13.81 -20.00
CA LYS A 18 13.38 13.71 -20.67
C LYS A 18 13.97 15.07 -21.06
N THR A 19 13.13 16.09 -21.23
CA THR A 19 13.52 17.46 -21.59
C THR A 19 13.75 18.37 -20.35
N GLY A 20 13.77 17.80 -19.12
CA GLY A 20 14.07 18.51 -17.88
C GLY A 20 12.88 19.22 -17.23
N GLY A 21 11.72 19.30 -17.89
CA GLY A 21 10.52 19.88 -17.28
C GLY A 21 9.75 18.91 -16.41
N GLN A 22 8.94 19.42 -15.46
CA GLN A 22 8.07 18.56 -14.65
C GLN A 22 6.97 17.91 -15.50
N CYS A 23 6.66 16.64 -15.24
CA CYS A 23 5.56 15.93 -15.88
C CYS A 23 4.23 16.67 -15.68
N ARG A 24 3.44 16.82 -16.76
CA ARG A 24 2.18 17.58 -16.74
C ARG A 24 0.98 16.77 -16.27
N ARG A 25 1.13 15.44 -16.03
CA ARG A 25 0.02 14.58 -15.62
C ARG A 25 -0.33 14.78 -14.16
N THR A 26 -1.63 14.69 -13.85
CA THR A 26 -2.15 14.61 -12.49
C THR A 26 -2.30 13.15 -12.08
N THR A 27 -2.14 12.86 -10.80
CA THR A 27 -2.32 11.55 -10.19
C THR A 27 -3.18 11.65 -8.93
N CYS A 28 -4.18 10.77 -8.82
CA CYS A 28 -5.05 10.66 -7.64
C CYS A 28 -4.94 9.28 -6.96
N LYS A 29 -4.15 8.35 -7.50
CA LYS A 29 -3.99 6.98 -6.99
C LYS A 29 -2.54 6.58 -6.74
N TYR A 30 -1.62 7.17 -7.47
CA TYR A 30 -0.20 6.82 -7.43
C TYR A 30 0.54 7.89 -6.64
N HIS A 31 1.03 7.54 -5.48
CA HIS A 31 1.76 8.44 -4.60
C HIS A 31 2.80 9.26 -5.36
N LYS A 32 2.64 10.57 -5.39
CA LYS A 32 3.54 11.57 -6.02
C LYS A 32 3.79 11.43 -7.52
N TYR A 33 3.50 10.30 -8.16
CA TYR A 33 3.82 10.05 -9.55
C TYR A 33 2.59 9.63 -10.35
N CYS A 34 2.54 9.95 -11.65
CA CYS A 34 1.53 9.37 -12.53
C CYS A 34 1.82 7.87 -12.77
N TYR A 35 0.85 7.13 -13.30
CA TYR A 35 0.97 5.68 -13.48
C TYR A 35 2.23 5.24 -14.23
N GLN A 36 2.65 6.01 -15.27
CA GLN A 36 3.87 5.69 -16.03
C GLN A 36 5.14 5.85 -15.19
N HIS A 37 5.24 6.98 -14.48
CA HIS A 37 6.41 7.25 -13.64
C HIS A 37 6.43 6.37 -12.38
N ALA A 38 5.29 6.06 -11.79
CA ALA A 38 5.22 5.10 -10.69
C ALA A 38 5.72 3.72 -11.12
N LYS A 39 5.34 3.25 -12.32
CA LYS A 39 5.84 2.01 -12.90
C LYS A 39 7.36 2.03 -13.12
N LEU A 40 7.89 3.13 -13.64
CA LEU A 40 9.32 3.27 -13.90
C LEU A 40 10.15 3.41 -12.62
N ILE A 41 9.68 4.22 -11.67
CA ILE A 41 10.44 4.58 -10.46
C ILE A 41 10.30 3.50 -9.39
N HIS A 42 9.07 3.04 -9.12
CA HIS A 42 8.80 2.07 -8.07
C HIS A 42 8.73 0.63 -8.58
N GLY A 43 8.51 0.42 -9.86
CA GLY A 43 8.24 -0.91 -10.42
C GLY A 43 6.89 -1.47 -9.95
N LEU A 44 5.89 -0.60 -9.77
CA LEU A 44 4.56 -0.95 -9.22
C LEU A 44 3.44 -0.38 -10.08
N SER A 45 2.29 -1.06 -10.10
CA SER A 45 1.06 -0.58 -10.70
C SER A 45 -0.16 -0.93 -9.86
N ILE A 46 -1.23 -0.14 -10.03
CA ILE A 46 -2.53 -0.37 -9.39
C ILE A 46 -3.49 -0.86 -10.46
N ARG A 47 -4.06 -2.04 -10.27
CA ARG A 47 -5.00 -2.68 -11.19
C ARG A 47 -6.13 -3.34 -10.40
N LYS A 48 -7.17 -3.84 -11.07
CA LYS A 48 -8.19 -4.67 -10.43
C LYS A 48 -7.53 -5.88 -9.75
N SER A 49 -7.84 -6.09 -8.47
CA SER A 49 -7.33 -7.23 -7.70
C SER A 49 -7.75 -8.56 -8.33
N ARG A 50 -6.90 -9.57 -8.19
CA ARG A 50 -7.24 -10.95 -8.52
C ARG A 50 -8.15 -11.59 -7.49
N LEU A 51 -8.24 -11.02 -6.29
CA LEU A 51 -9.15 -11.49 -5.25
C LEU A 51 -10.57 -11.01 -5.55
N PRO A 52 -11.57 -11.88 -5.47
CA PRO A 52 -12.97 -11.51 -5.66
C PRO A 52 -13.36 -10.38 -4.68
N ASN A 53 -14.11 -9.41 -5.17
CA ASN A 53 -14.68 -8.29 -4.38
C ASN A 53 -13.67 -7.42 -3.62
N SER A 54 -12.37 -7.46 -3.99
CA SER A 54 -11.30 -6.72 -3.31
C SER A 54 -10.91 -5.41 -4.03
N GLY A 55 -11.73 -4.94 -4.97
CA GLY A 55 -11.49 -3.68 -5.67
C GLY A 55 -10.17 -3.63 -6.43
N ASN A 56 -9.34 -2.62 -6.14
CA ASN A 56 -8.00 -2.49 -6.70
C ASN A 56 -6.99 -3.30 -5.86
N GLY A 57 -5.90 -3.70 -6.51
CA GLY A 57 -4.73 -4.33 -5.90
C GLY A 57 -3.43 -3.69 -6.37
N LEU A 58 -2.36 -3.86 -5.62
CA LEU A 58 -1.01 -3.46 -5.96
C LEU A 58 -0.28 -4.59 -6.66
N PHE A 59 0.40 -4.31 -7.77
CA PHE A 59 1.10 -5.30 -8.57
C PHE A 59 2.56 -4.92 -8.80
N ALA A 60 3.44 -5.94 -8.75
CA ALA A 60 4.83 -5.80 -9.15
C ALA A 60 4.94 -5.69 -10.67
N GLU A 61 5.68 -4.71 -11.16
CA GLU A 61 6.02 -4.52 -12.58
C GLU A 61 7.48 -4.88 -12.88
N LYS A 62 8.25 -5.15 -11.83
CA LYS A 62 9.61 -5.70 -11.85
C LYS A 62 9.73 -6.79 -10.77
N PRO A 63 10.74 -7.66 -10.84
CA PRO A 63 11.01 -8.59 -9.72
C PRO A 63 11.50 -7.85 -8.49
N PHE A 64 11.15 -8.38 -7.30
CA PHE A 64 11.70 -7.96 -6.00
C PHE A 64 12.28 -9.18 -5.29
N LYS A 65 13.47 -9.04 -4.72
CA LYS A 65 14.11 -10.09 -3.92
C LYS A 65 13.55 -10.09 -2.50
N LYS A 66 13.61 -11.25 -1.82
CA LYS A 66 13.30 -11.34 -0.40
C LYS A 66 14.06 -10.29 0.40
N GLY A 67 13.37 -9.57 1.28
CA GLY A 67 13.91 -8.50 2.12
C GLY A 67 13.93 -7.10 1.48
N GLU A 68 13.73 -6.97 0.15
CA GLU A 68 13.65 -5.66 -0.50
C GLU A 68 12.40 -4.89 -0.05
N VAL A 69 12.53 -3.57 0.00
CA VAL A 69 11.39 -2.66 0.18
C VAL A 69 10.60 -2.63 -1.11
N VAL A 70 9.34 -3.06 -1.05
CA VAL A 70 8.42 -3.12 -2.19
C VAL A 70 7.63 -1.83 -2.32
N ALA A 71 7.04 -1.35 -1.22
CA ALA A 71 6.18 -0.18 -1.23
C ALA A 71 6.23 0.58 0.09
N LEU A 72 6.00 1.90 0.03
CA LEU A 72 5.63 2.71 1.18
C LEU A 72 4.13 2.54 1.42
N TYR A 73 3.73 2.28 2.67
CA TYR A 73 2.34 2.28 3.10
C TYR A 73 1.90 3.71 3.42
N SER A 74 2.58 4.36 4.34
CA SER A 74 2.41 5.77 4.65
C SER A 74 3.69 6.36 5.23
N SER A 75 3.91 7.65 4.97
CA SER A 75 4.95 8.48 5.57
C SER A 75 4.36 9.69 6.29
N GLU A 76 3.04 9.79 6.37
CA GLU A 76 2.37 10.87 7.07
C GLU A 76 2.49 10.70 8.57
N GLU A 77 2.58 11.84 9.27
CA GLU A 77 2.85 11.89 10.70
C GLU A 77 1.85 11.06 11.49
N THR A 78 2.39 10.33 12.44
CA THR A 78 1.65 9.50 13.35
C THR A 78 0.84 10.37 14.31
N LYS A 79 -0.45 10.12 14.40
CA LYS A 79 -1.23 10.53 15.56
C LYS A 79 -0.93 9.54 16.69
N GLU A 80 -0.63 10.02 17.89
CA GLU A 80 -0.62 9.17 19.08
C GLU A 80 -1.99 8.54 19.23
N ALA A 81 -2.01 7.25 19.52
CA ALA A 81 -3.23 6.52 19.81
C ALA A 81 -3.74 6.88 21.21
N GLU A 82 -4.12 8.14 21.41
CA GLU A 82 -4.95 8.51 22.55
C GLU A 82 -6.41 8.19 22.21
N ASN A 83 -6.83 6.97 22.55
CA ASN A 83 -8.23 6.52 22.61
C ASN A 83 -9.08 6.66 21.32
N ASP A 84 -8.50 6.84 20.13
CA ASP A 84 -9.28 6.90 18.91
C ASP A 84 -9.15 5.59 18.13
N GLU A 85 -10.25 4.85 18.09
CA GLU A 85 -10.46 3.76 17.14
C GLU A 85 -10.07 4.23 15.73
N ASP A 86 -9.37 3.40 14.97
CA ASP A 86 -9.07 3.65 13.55
C ASP A 86 -10.36 3.92 12.77
N LYS A 87 -10.73 5.20 12.67
CA LYS A 87 -11.95 5.65 11.99
C LYS A 87 -11.86 5.54 10.46
N SER A 88 -10.65 5.46 9.92
CA SER A 88 -10.44 5.44 8.47
C SER A 88 -10.51 4.03 7.86
N GLY A 89 -10.19 3.01 8.64
CA GLY A 89 -10.02 1.65 8.17
C GLY A 89 -8.67 1.41 7.47
N TYR A 90 -7.77 2.40 7.48
CA TYR A 90 -6.42 2.34 6.90
C TYR A 90 -5.32 2.58 7.94
N GLY A 91 -5.65 2.57 9.22
CA GLY A 91 -4.70 2.70 10.31
C GLY A 91 -3.79 1.47 10.42
N TRP A 92 -2.50 1.70 10.58
CA TRP A 92 -1.50 0.69 10.88
C TRP A 92 -0.93 0.97 12.26
N GLU A 93 -1.28 0.16 13.24
CA GLU A 93 -0.72 0.26 14.57
C GLU A 93 0.76 -0.14 14.58
N THR A 94 1.58 0.70 15.18
CA THR A 94 3.00 0.43 15.36
C THR A 94 3.26 -0.15 16.75
N LYS A 95 4.41 -0.83 16.94
CA LYS A 95 4.81 -1.40 18.24
C LYS A 95 4.93 -0.38 19.39
N LYS A 96 4.83 0.92 19.09
CA LYS A 96 4.91 2.00 20.09
C LYS A 96 3.55 2.64 20.37
N GLY A 97 2.46 2.08 19.90
CA GLY A 97 1.13 2.64 20.08
C GLY A 97 0.81 3.83 19.15
N TYR A 98 1.63 4.11 18.16
CA TYR A 98 1.31 5.10 17.14
C TYR A 98 0.49 4.46 16.02
N ILE A 99 -0.45 5.22 15.46
CA ILE A 99 -1.18 4.82 14.25
C ILE A 99 -0.62 5.58 13.06
N VAL A 100 -0.22 4.85 12.02
CA VAL A 100 0.16 5.41 10.72
C VAL A 100 -1.04 5.24 9.79
N ASP A 101 -1.70 6.34 9.46
CA ASP A 101 -2.91 6.31 8.62
C ASP A 101 -2.58 6.46 7.13
N ALA A 102 -3.19 5.63 6.31
CA ALA A 102 -3.11 5.67 4.86
C ALA A 102 -4.46 5.93 4.18
N ALA A 103 -5.37 6.68 4.83
CA ALA A 103 -6.66 7.04 4.26
C ALA A 103 -6.53 7.88 2.98
N SER A 104 -5.53 8.78 2.89
CA SER A 104 -5.24 9.53 1.68
C SER A 104 -4.71 8.63 0.56
N THR A 105 -5.19 8.85 -0.67
CA THR A 105 -4.65 8.16 -1.85
C THR A 105 -3.20 8.56 -2.17
N GLN A 106 -2.66 9.60 -1.51
CA GLN A 106 -1.28 10.06 -1.61
C GLN A 106 -0.39 9.57 -0.47
N SER A 107 -0.88 8.81 0.52
CA SER A 107 -0.07 8.29 1.64
C SER A 107 1.07 7.39 1.16
N GLY A 108 0.78 6.46 0.28
CA GLY A 108 1.76 5.56 -0.32
C GLY A 108 1.11 4.49 -1.18
N MET A 109 1.90 3.82 -2.03
CA MET A 109 1.33 2.79 -2.91
C MET A 109 0.95 1.51 -2.14
N GLY A 110 1.55 1.26 -0.99
CA GLY A 110 1.25 0.09 -0.15
C GLY A 110 -0.21 -0.01 0.30
N ARG A 111 -0.92 1.13 0.42
CA ARG A 111 -2.35 1.14 0.78
C ARG A 111 -3.25 0.33 -0.17
N TRP A 112 -2.79 0.06 -1.38
CA TRP A 112 -3.52 -0.74 -2.38
C TRP A 112 -3.25 -2.24 -2.27
N SER A 113 -2.42 -2.68 -1.31
CA SER A 113 -2.16 -4.10 -1.10
C SER A 113 -3.31 -4.76 -0.34
N ASN A 114 -3.85 -5.82 -0.91
CA ASN A 114 -4.90 -6.62 -0.29
C ASN A 114 -4.31 -7.69 0.64
N MET A 115 -5.16 -8.35 1.42
CA MET A 115 -4.79 -9.50 2.24
C MET A 115 -5.23 -10.80 1.56
N CYS A 116 -4.25 -11.71 1.37
CA CYS A 116 -4.55 -13.08 0.93
C CYS A 116 -4.95 -13.95 2.14
N ARG A 117 -6.23 -14.20 2.33
CA ARG A 117 -6.75 -15.04 3.41
C ARG A 117 -6.80 -16.51 2.99
N LYS A 118 -6.43 -17.42 3.89
CA LYS A 118 -6.60 -18.87 3.67
C LYS A 118 -8.07 -19.26 3.46
N GLN A 119 -9.00 -18.53 4.07
CA GLN A 119 -10.44 -18.73 3.93
C GLN A 119 -10.99 -18.33 2.56
N ASN A 120 -10.29 -17.46 1.84
CA ASN A 120 -10.62 -17.09 0.46
C ASN A 120 -9.99 -18.05 -0.56
N GLN A 121 -9.84 -19.32 -0.20
CA GLN A 121 -9.24 -20.38 -1.03
C GLN A 121 -9.97 -20.64 -2.38
N GLN A 122 -11.04 -19.93 -2.68
CA GLN A 122 -11.69 -19.96 -3.99
C GLN A 122 -10.82 -19.41 -5.12
N SER A 123 -9.73 -18.70 -4.80
CA SER A 123 -8.79 -18.21 -5.81
C SER A 123 -7.48 -19.02 -5.76
N LYS A 124 -7.28 -19.89 -6.75
CA LYS A 124 -5.99 -20.56 -7.04
C LYS A 124 -4.83 -19.56 -7.23
N LEU A 125 -5.13 -18.26 -7.31
CA LEU A 125 -4.19 -17.17 -7.54
C LEU A 125 -3.61 -16.57 -6.25
N CYS A 126 -4.24 -16.82 -5.10
CA CYS A 126 -3.80 -16.31 -3.79
C CYS A 126 -2.94 -17.37 -3.07
N LYS A 127 -1.62 -17.23 -3.16
CA LYS A 127 -0.64 -18.15 -2.52
C LYS A 127 -0.14 -17.64 -1.15
N GLY A 128 -0.97 -16.90 -0.42
CA GLY A 128 -0.62 -16.27 0.85
C GLY A 128 0.04 -14.90 0.68
N ASN A 129 0.20 -14.20 1.78
CA ASN A 129 0.85 -12.89 1.80
C ASN A 129 2.31 -13.01 1.36
N ASN A 130 2.80 -12.01 0.64
CA ASN A 130 4.16 -12.00 0.08
C ASN A 130 4.99 -10.81 0.55
N VAL A 131 4.38 -9.90 1.33
CA VAL A 131 5.10 -8.83 2.02
C VAL A 131 4.71 -8.75 3.49
N ILE A 132 5.54 -8.08 4.28
CA ILE A 132 5.32 -7.74 5.70
C ILE A 132 5.50 -6.24 5.90
N GLY A 133 4.66 -5.64 6.74
CA GLY A 133 4.84 -4.27 7.19
C GLY A 133 5.98 -4.15 8.19
N VAL A 134 6.86 -3.19 7.95
CA VAL A 134 7.98 -2.85 8.83
C VAL A 134 7.93 -1.37 9.14
N THR A 135 7.90 -1.04 10.43
CA THR A 135 7.92 0.34 10.92
C THR A 135 9.36 0.81 11.09
N SER A 136 9.71 1.96 10.50
CA SER A 136 10.96 2.67 10.81
C SER A 136 10.77 3.51 12.08
N ARG A 137 11.90 3.87 12.73
CA ARG A 137 11.86 4.60 14.00
C ARG A 137 11.90 6.11 13.82
N ASN A 138 12.57 6.61 12.77
CA ASN A 138 12.77 8.03 12.59
C ASN A 138 13.05 8.36 11.10
N PRO A 139 12.17 9.06 10.38
CA PRO A 139 10.77 9.34 10.76
C PRO A 139 9.94 8.06 10.88
N VAL A 140 8.84 8.11 11.62
CA VAL A 140 7.93 6.97 11.72
C VAL A 140 7.22 6.80 10.38
N LYS A 141 7.44 5.66 9.75
CA LYS A 141 6.79 5.28 8.50
C LYS A 141 6.62 3.77 8.42
N VAL A 142 5.61 3.31 7.73
CA VAL A 142 5.39 1.89 7.46
C VAL A 142 5.78 1.60 6.02
N GLN A 143 6.65 0.62 5.84
CA GLN A 143 7.09 0.12 4.54
C GLN A 143 6.82 -1.38 4.43
N PHE A 144 6.48 -1.84 3.25
CA PHE A 144 6.32 -3.26 2.99
C PHE A 144 7.60 -3.85 2.43
N LYS A 145 8.09 -4.90 3.10
CA LYS A 145 9.26 -5.69 2.66
C LYS A 145 8.83 -7.05 2.15
N ALA A 146 9.47 -7.52 1.10
CA ALA A 146 9.21 -8.82 0.51
C ALA A 146 9.57 -9.97 1.47
N LEU A 147 8.63 -10.87 1.74
CA LEU A 147 8.83 -12.10 2.53
C LEU A 147 9.52 -13.20 1.71
N LYS A 148 9.36 -13.16 0.41
CA LYS A 148 9.90 -14.09 -0.58
C LYS A 148 10.19 -13.33 -1.87
N ASN A 149 10.85 -13.97 -2.83
CA ASN A 149 11.02 -13.39 -4.15
C ASN A 149 9.64 -13.20 -4.82
N ILE A 150 9.40 -11.99 -5.35
CA ILE A 150 8.18 -11.58 -6.02
C ILE A 150 8.53 -11.41 -7.50
N LYS A 151 7.73 -11.99 -8.37
CA LYS A 151 7.93 -11.88 -9.83
C LYS A 151 7.19 -10.68 -10.39
N SER A 152 7.66 -10.16 -11.53
CA SER A 152 6.86 -9.20 -12.30
C SER A 152 5.51 -9.82 -12.64
N GLY A 153 4.44 -9.02 -12.47
CA GLY A 153 3.05 -9.44 -12.63
C GLY A 153 2.40 -10.00 -11.38
N ASP A 154 3.13 -10.32 -10.30
CA ASP A 154 2.54 -10.78 -9.05
C ASP A 154 1.76 -9.65 -8.36
N GLU A 155 0.62 -9.97 -7.76
CA GLU A 155 -0.09 -9.06 -6.86
C GLU A 155 0.57 -9.07 -5.48
N ILE A 156 0.65 -7.90 -4.87
CA ILE A 156 1.25 -7.69 -3.55
C ILE A 156 0.18 -7.89 -2.49
N TYR A 157 0.43 -8.83 -1.57
CA TYR A 157 -0.47 -9.17 -0.48
C TYR A 157 0.22 -9.01 0.86
N VAL A 158 -0.44 -8.31 1.79
CA VAL A 158 0.04 -8.06 3.16
C VAL A 158 -0.96 -8.60 4.18
N SER A 159 -0.50 -8.95 5.39
CA SER A 159 -1.39 -9.26 6.51
C SER A 159 -1.88 -7.98 7.17
N TYR A 160 -3.19 -7.86 7.38
CA TYR A 160 -3.80 -6.76 8.13
C TYR A 160 -3.81 -6.98 9.66
N GLY A 161 -3.26 -8.11 10.13
CA GLY A 161 -3.35 -8.54 11.51
C GLY A 161 -4.42 -9.63 11.73
N ARG A 162 -4.43 -10.24 12.93
CA ARG A 162 -5.38 -11.31 13.25
C ARG A 162 -6.79 -10.78 13.45
N ASP A 163 -6.89 -9.61 14.05
CA ASP A 163 -8.16 -9.09 14.61
C ASP A 163 -8.92 -8.19 13.64
N TYR A 164 -8.25 -7.72 12.57
CA TYR A 164 -8.83 -6.82 11.56
C TYR A 164 -10.23 -7.22 11.04
N PHE A 165 -10.53 -8.49 11.02
CA PHE A 165 -11.82 -9.00 10.50
C PHE A 165 -12.75 -9.54 11.58
N ASN A 166 -12.29 -9.63 12.84
CA ASN A 166 -13.15 -10.07 13.95
C ASN A 166 -13.95 -8.89 14.52
N GLU A 167 -13.51 -7.66 14.25
CA GLU A 167 -14.11 -6.41 14.72
C GLU A 167 -14.99 -5.70 13.67
N ARG A 168 -15.18 -6.34 12.48
CA ARG A 168 -15.93 -5.75 11.35
C ARG A 168 -17.10 -6.58 10.91
#